data_b21e7d00da8ba3c8e7579a9d2e0f7f00
#
_entry.id   b21e7d00da8ba3c8e7579a9d2e0f7f00
#
_cell.length_a   1.000
_cell.length_b   1.000
_cell.length_c   1.000
_cell.angle_alpha   90.00
_cell.angle_beta   90.00
_cell.angle_gamma   90.00
#
_symmetry.space_group_name_H-M   'P 1'
#
loop_
_entity.id
_entity.type
_entity.pdbx_description
1 polymer ?
#
loop_
_entity_poly.entity_id
_entity_poly.type
_entity_poly.pdbx_seq_one_letter_code
_entity_poly.pdbx_strand_id
1 'polypeptide(L)'
;MATLKKPRAGDKKDDAWSTLPEGCTVLVDTAPWIYLLQDHPEFAPRFEKLFAAADDGRLQLALTTITLAEVLTGPLKAGQMALAKRYEKALNSYQVMPLTASVASMAAQLRVQYKLKLPDAAQLATALDMGAAALVTHDRDFSAVRGLPILYGD
;
A
#
# COMPACT_ATOMS: atom_id res chain seq x y z
N MET A 1 12.94 -9.13 14.52
CA MET A 1 13.56 -8.59 13.29
C MET A 1 13.90 -9.78 12.41
N ALA A 2 13.24 -9.94 11.29
CA ALA A 2 13.68 -10.90 10.29
C ALA A 2 14.88 -10.30 9.56
N THR A 3 16.02 -10.96 9.62
CA THR A 3 17.20 -10.63 8.80
C THR A 3 16.89 -10.98 7.35
N LEU A 4 16.60 -9.97 6.54
CA LEU A 4 16.44 -10.13 5.10
C LEU A 4 17.77 -10.57 4.49
N LYS A 5 17.78 -11.73 3.83
CA LYS A 5 18.92 -12.18 3.02
C LYS A 5 19.20 -11.14 1.94
N LYS A 6 20.46 -10.69 1.81
CA LYS A 6 20.90 -9.87 0.70
C LYS A 6 20.53 -10.54 -0.64
N PRO A 7 19.94 -9.81 -1.60
CA PRO A 7 19.63 -10.36 -2.92
C PRO A 7 20.93 -10.76 -3.63
N ARG A 8 20.91 -11.92 -4.28
CA ARG A 8 22.00 -12.39 -5.14
C ARG A 8 22.04 -11.51 -6.40
N ALA A 9 23.23 -11.03 -6.76
CA ALA A 9 23.49 -10.36 -8.03
C ALA A 9 23.16 -11.33 -9.18
N GLY A 10 22.06 -11.09 -9.91
CA GLY A 10 21.67 -11.92 -11.05
C GLY A 10 20.28 -11.67 -11.64
N ASP A 11 19.33 -11.15 -10.90
CA ASP A 11 17.97 -10.93 -11.39
C ASP A 11 17.68 -9.44 -11.66
N LYS A 12 18.18 -8.96 -12.79
CA LYS A 12 17.69 -7.71 -13.40
C LYS A 12 16.41 -8.01 -14.19
N LYS A 13 15.31 -8.34 -13.54
CA LYS A 13 14.00 -7.88 -13.99
C LYS A 13 13.83 -6.50 -13.38
N ASP A 14 13.76 -5.48 -14.23
CA ASP A 14 13.38 -4.13 -13.81
C ASP A 14 12.03 -4.25 -13.13
N ASP A 15 12.02 -4.23 -11.80
CA ASP A 15 10.77 -4.25 -11.05
C ASP A 15 10.11 -2.87 -11.16
N ALA A 16 8.79 -2.84 -11.02
CA ALA A 16 8.00 -1.62 -11.13
C ALA A 16 8.48 -0.52 -10.16
N TRP A 17 9.12 -0.91 -9.07
CA TRP A 17 9.60 -0.02 -8.00
C TRP A 17 10.88 0.72 -8.37
N SER A 18 11.73 0.14 -9.23
CA SER A 18 13.01 0.73 -9.64
C SER A 18 12.85 1.96 -10.53
N THR A 19 11.70 2.15 -11.14
CA THR A 19 11.40 3.32 -12.00
C THR A 19 10.95 4.54 -11.20
N LEU A 20 10.65 4.40 -9.92
CA LEU A 20 10.20 5.48 -9.06
C LEU A 20 11.36 6.40 -8.67
N PRO A 21 11.12 7.74 -8.61
CA PRO A 21 12.14 8.68 -8.15
C PRO A 21 12.58 8.38 -6.71
N GLU A 22 13.86 8.53 -6.44
CA GLU A 22 14.38 8.40 -5.07
C GLU A 22 13.73 9.40 -4.12
N GLY A 23 13.38 8.92 -2.92
CA GLY A 23 12.76 9.73 -1.88
C GLY A 23 11.29 10.04 -2.10
N CYS A 24 10.67 9.56 -3.20
CA CYS A 24 9.26 9.79 -3.42
C CYS A 24 8.39 8.98 -2.45
N THR A 25 7.16 9.47 -2.24
CA THR A 25 6.15 8.78 -1.45
C THR A 25 5.18 8.04 -2.37
N VAL A 26 4.90 6.80 -2.06
CA VAL A 26 3.87 5.99 -2.71
C VAL A 26 2.80 5.58 -1.70
N LEU A 27 1.56 5.56 -2.13
CA LEU A 27 0.46 5.03 -1.33
C LEU A 27 0.32 3.53 -1.62
N VAL A 28 0.31 2.73 -0.57
CA VAL A 28 0.16 1.28 -0.67
C VAL A 28 -1.24 0.88 -0.21
N ASP A 29 -1.95 0.16 -1.07
CA ASP A 29 -3.28 -0.39 -0.80
C ASP A 29 -3.23 -1.45 0.31
N THR A 30 -4.39 -1.88 0.78
CA THR A 30 -4.52 -2.77 1.95
C THR A 30 -3.88 -4.13 1.75
N ALA A 31 -4.07 -4.78 0.59
CA ALA A 31 -3.62 -6.15 0.38
C ALA A 31 -2.10 -6.34 0.52
N PRO A 32 -1.23 -5.50 -0.07
CA PRO A 32 0.22 -5.65 0.13
C PRO A 32 0.65 -5.55 1.60
N TRP A 33 0.00 -4.71 2.41
CA TRP A 33 0.27 -4.63 3.85
C TRP A 33 -0.10 -5.92 4.57
N ILE A 34 -1.25 -6.51 4.24
CA ILE A 34 -1.69 -7.80 4.80
C ILE A 34 -0.69 -8.89 4.43
N TYR A 35 -0.24 -8.94 3.19
CA TYR A 35 0.73 -9.94 2.75
C TYR A 35 2.05 -9.83 3.50
N LEU A 36 2.54 -8.61 3.72
CA LEU A 36 3.76 -8.37 4.50
C LEU A 36 3.59 -8.82 5.95
N LEU A 37 2.53 -8.38 6.61
CA LEU A 37 2.31 -8.63 8.03
C LEU A 37 2.05 -10.11 8.35
N GLN A 38 1.42 -10.82 7.42
CA GLN A 38 1.12 -12.26 7.55
C GLN A 38 2.22 -13.15 6.96
N ASP A 39 3.26 -12.57 6.37
CA ASP A 39 4.29 -13.32 5.64
C ASP A 39 3.69 -14.31 4.63
N HIS A 40 2.78 -13.80 3.79
CA HIS A 40 2.02 -14.63 2.86
C HIS A 40 2.96 -15.32 1.86
N PRO A 41 2.98 -16.67 1.77
CA PRO A 41 4.02 -17.40 1.06
C PRO A 41 4.07 -17.13 -0.45
N GLU A 42 2.94 -16.82 -1.06
CA GLU A 42 2.83 -16.55 -2.49
C GLU A 42 2.93 -15.06 -2.82
N PHE A 43 2.25 -14.20 -2.06
CA PHE A 43 2.08 -12.81 -2.43
C PHE A 43 3.08 -11.85 -1.75
N ALA A 44 3.56 -12.15 -0.53
CA ALA A 44 4.55 -11.30 0.11
C ALA A 44 5.83 -11.13 -0.74
N PRO A 45 6.38 -12.17 -1.40
CA PRO A 45 7.56 -12.01 -2.25
C PRO A 45 7.39 -11.03 -3.40
N ARG A 46 6.17 -10.83 -3.90
CA ARG A 46 5.89 -9.89 -5.00
C ARG A 46 6.12 -8.43 -4.61
N PHE A 47 6.00 -8.11 -3.33
CA PHE A 47 6.15 -6.76 -2.78
C PHE A 47 7.43 -6.59 -1.95
N GLU A 48 8.25 -7.62 -1.81
CA GLU A 48 9.45 -7.61 -0.97
C GLU A 48 10.40 -6.47 -1.33
N LYS A 49 10.63 -6.23 -2.61
CA LYS A 49 11.52 -5.16 -3.08
C LYS A 49 10.97 -3.76 -2.79
N LEU A 50 9.65 -3.59 -2.80
CA LEU A 50 9.01 -2.33 -2.39
C LEU A 50 9.32 -2.01 -0.93
N PHE A 51 9.09 -2.96 -0.05
CA PHE A 51 9.32 -2.78 1.39
C PHE A 51 10.83 -2.64 1.70
N ALA A 52 11.68 -3.38 1.00
CA ALA A 52 13.13 -3.23 1.11
C ALA A 52 13.60 -1.83 0.67
N ALA A 53 13.02 -1.27 -0.39
CA ALA A 53 13.32 0.09 -0.82
C ALA A 53 12.91 1.15 0.21
N ALA A 54 11.82 0.90 0.95
CA ALA A 54 11.43 1.76 2.06
C ALA A 54 12.38 1.64 3.25
N ASP A 55 12.80 0.44 3.60
CA ASP A 55 13.76 0.19 4.69
C ASP A 55 15.11 0.84 4.39
N ASP A 56 15.53 0.86 3.13
CA ASP A 56 16.75 1.51 2.65
C ASP A 56 16.62 3.04 2.51
N GLY A 57 15.45 3.61 2.76
CA GLY A 57 15.18 5.05 2.63
C GLY A 57 15.05 5.56 1.20
N ARG A 58 15.01 4.68 0.20
CA ARG A 58 14.83 5.07 -1.22
C ARG A 58 13.40 5.48 -1.56
N LEU A 59 12.43 4.92 -0.87
CA LEU A 59 11.02 5.23 -0.99
C LEU A 59 10.43 5.53 0.38
N GLN A 60 9.38 6.33 0.40
CA GLN A 60 8.53 6.53 1.56
C GLN A 60 7.18 5.89 1.29
N LEU A 61 6.69 5.09 2.23
CA LEU A 61 5.40 4.42 2.10
C LEU A 61 4.35 5.11 2.97
N ALA A 62 3.19 5.28 2.39
CA ALA A 62 2.00 5.77 3.07
C ALA A 62 0.88 4.74 2.98
N LEU A 63 -0.03 4.81 3.92
CA LEU A 63 -1.28 4.06 3.94
C LEU A 63 -2.42 4.98 4.39
N THR A 64 -3.65 4.57 4.15
CA THR A 64 -4.81 5.31 4.62
C THR A 64 -5.31 4.80 5.97
N THR A 65 -6.10 5.61 6.66
CA THR A 65 -6.85 5.17 7.85
C THR A 65 -7.84 4.04 7.53
N ILE A 66 -8.32 3.94 6.29
CA ILE A 66 -9.13 2.79 5.83
C ILE A 66 -8.30 1.51 5.83
N THR A 67 -7.09 1.55 5.28
CA THR A 67 -6.18 0.40 5.33
C THR A 67 -5.90 -0.03 6.77
N LEU A 68 -5.65 0.91 7.65
CA LEU A 68 -5.44 0.61 9.07
C LEU A 68 -6.65 -0.16 9.65
N ALA A 69 -7.87 0.33 9.41
CA ALA A 69 -9.09 -0.34 9.87
C ALA A 69 -9.27 -1.74 9.26
N GLU A 70 -9.03 -1.89 7.98
CA GLU A 70 -9.17 -3.18 7.29
C GLU A 70 -8.15 -4.21 7.80
N VAL A 71 -6.89 -3.81 7.96
CA VAL A 71 -5.82 -4.70 8.48
C VAL A 71 -6.11 -5.17 9.89
N LEU A 72 -6.61 -4.30 10.76
CA LEU A 72 -6.90 -4.64 12.16
C LEU A 72 -8.16 -5.50 12.32
N THR A 73 -9.07 -5.47 11.37
CA THR A 73 -10.33 -6.20 11.42
C THR A 73 -10.12 -7.71 11.52
N GLY A 74 -9.18 -8.27 10.76
CA GLY A 74 -8.91 -9.72 10.75
C GLY A 74 -8.54 -10.26 12.14
N PRO A 75 -7.45 -9.80 12.75
CA PRO A 75 -7.04 -10.27 14.08
C PRO A 75 -8.08 -9.95 15.17
N LEU A 76 -8.79 -8.83 15.10
CA LEU A 76 -9.85 -8.50 16.06
C LEU A 76 -11.04 -9.47 15.99
N LYS A 77 -11.46 -9.83 14.78
CA LYS A 77 -12.52 -10.87 14.59
C LYS A 77 -12.10 -12.23 15.16
N ALA A 78 -10.80 -12.55 15.07
CA ALA A 78 -10.25 -13.80 15.61
C ALA A 78 -9.98 -13.74 17.12
N GLY A 79 -10.29 -12.63 17.80
CA GLY A 79 -10.01 -12.47 19.23
C GLY A 79 -8.52 -12.29 19.55
N GLN A 80 -7.69 -11.99 18.57
CA GLN A 80 -6.24 -11.86 18.70
C GLN A 80 -5.82 -10.40 18.97
N MET A 81 -6.18 -9.90 20.15
CA MET A 81 -5.96 -8.49 20.52
C MET A 81 -4.48 -8.10 20.52
N ALA A 82 -3.58 -8.98 21.00
CA ALA A 82 -2.14 -8.71 21.03
C ALA A 82 -1.58 -8.60 19.60
N LEU A 83 -2.04 -9.43 18.69
CA LEU A 83 -1.65 -9.37 17.27
C LEU A 83 -2.15 -8.07 16.61
N ALA A 84 -3.39 -7.68 16.86
CA ALA A 84 -3.93 -6.42 16.37
C ALA A 84 -3.09 -5.23 16.84
N LYS A 85 -2.70 -5.17 18.09
CA LYS A 85 -1.83 -4.12 18.63
C LYS A 85 -0.45 -4.09 17.97
N ARG A 86 0.12 -5.26 17.69
CA ARG A 86 1.41 -5.33 16.95
C ARG A 86 1.29 -4.80 15.53
N TYR A 87 0.21 -5.14 14.83
CA TYR A 87 -0.06 -4.62 13.49
C TYR A 87 -0.28 -3.11 13.50
N GLU A 88 -1.08 -2.63 14.44
CA GLU A 88 -1.32 -1.19 14.60
C GLU A 88 -0.02 -0.42 14.83
N LYS A 89 0.84 -0.91 15.72
CA LYS A 89 2.15 -0.29 16.00
C LYS A 89 3.03 -0.30 14.75
N ALA A 90 3.08 -1.41 14.02
CA ALA A 90 3.87 -1.51 12.79
C ALA A 90 3.39 -0.52 11.72
N LEU A 91 2.08 -0.44 11.49
CA LEU A 91 1.50 0.45 10.48
C LEU A 91 1.67 1.93 10.86
N ASN A 92 1.55 2.27 12.13
CA ASN A 92 1.74 3.65 12.62
C ASN A 92 3.20 4.13 12.54
N SER A 93 4.15 3.27 12.24
CA SER A 93 5.53 3.67 11.92
C SER A 93 5.69 4.25 10.51
N TYR A 94 4.69 4.08 9.67
CA TYR A 94 4.61 4.68 8.33
C TYR A 94 3.72 5.93 8.35
N GLN A 95 3.61 6.61 7.21
CA GLN A 95 2.75 7.78 7.07
C GLN A 95 1.29 7.33 6.90
N VAL A 96 0.48 7.50 7.94
CA VAL A 96 -0.96 7.18 7.91
C VAL A 96 -1.75 8.42 7.51
N MET A 97 -2.44 8.35 6.37
CA MET A 97 -3.19 9.46 5.79
C MET A 97 -4.66 9.39 6.20
N PRO A 98 -5.22 10.45 6.79
CA PRO A 98 -6.61 10.47 7.21
C PRO A 98 -7.57 10.60 6.01
N LEU A 99 -8.75 10.01 6.12
CA LEU A 99 -9.88 10.29 5.23
C LEU A 99 -10.53 11.60 5.65
N THR A 100 -10.11 12.71 5.04
CA THR A 100 -10.70 14.02 5.28
C THR A 100 -12.02 14.20 4.50
N ALA A 101 -12.80 15.22 4.85
CA ALA A 101 -14.02 15.56 4.09
C ALA A 101 -13.70 15.88 2.62
N SER A 102 -12.60 16.58 2.36
CA SER A 102 -12.14 16.89 1.00
C SER A 102 -11.80 15.62 0.21
N VAL A 103 -11.05 14.71 0.82
CA VAL A 103 -10.70 13.41 0.21
C VAL A 103 -11.94 12.56 -0.03
N ALA A 104 -12.87 12.53 0.91
CA ALA A 104 -14.14 11.80 0.76
C ALA A 104 -14.98 12.34 -0.41
N SER A 105 -15.04 13.67 -0.58
CA SER A 105 -15.73 14.30 -1.71
C SER A 105 -15.08 13.93 -3.05
N MET A 106 -13.75 13.94 -3.13
CA MET A 106 -13.00 13.47 -4.30
C MET A 106 -13.23 11.99 -4.58
N ALA A 107 -13.26 11.15 -3.54
CA ALA A 107 -13.56 9.72 -3.66
C ALA A 107 -14.94 9.48 -4.26
N ALA A 108 -15.95 10.27 -3.90
CA ALA A 108 -17.27 10.17 -4.51
C ALA A 108 -17.25 10.40 -6.02
N GLN A 109 -16.49 11.39 -6.50
CA GLN A 109 -16.33 11.68 -7.93
C GLN A 109 -15.59 10.55 -8.65
N LEU A 110 -14.48 10.07 -8.08
CA LEU A 110 -13.69 8.99 -8.66
C LEU A 110 -14.44 7.67 -8.72
N ARG A 111 -15.25 7.39 -7.70
CA ARG A 111 -16.11 6.21 -7.66
C ARG A 111 -17.08 6.17 -8.84
N VAL A 112 -17.69 7.28 -9.17
CA VAL A 112 -18.59 7.41 -10.31
C VAL A 112 -17.82 7.31 -11.64
N GLN A 113 -16.70 8.02 -11.74
CA GLN A 113 -15.89 8.08 -12.98
C GLN A 113 -15.31 6.72 -13.37
N TYR A 114 -14.76 5.97 -12.41
CA TYR A 114 -14.06 4.71 -12.64
C TYR A 114 -14.83 3.47 -12.19
N LYS A 115 -16.05 3.63 -11.68
CA LYS A 115 -16.89 2.54 -11.13
C LYS A 115 -16.18 1.74 -10.03
N LEU A 116 -15.47 2.45 -9.16
CA LEU A 116 -14.75 1.85 -8.04
C LEU A 116 -15.68 1.61 -6.85
N LYS A 117 -15.32 0.60 -6.04
CA LYS A 117 -15.87 0.46 -4.69
C LYS A 117 -15.40 1.62 -3.83
N LEU A 118 -16.14 1.96 -2.78
CA LEU A 118 -15.82 3.11 -1.94
C LEU A 118 -14.41 3.03 -1.30
N PRO A 119 -13.96 1.91 -0.74
CA PRO A 119 -12.61 1.82 -0.21
C PRO A 119 -11.53 2.09 -1.26
N ASP A 120 -11.68 1.55 -2.47
CA ASP A 120 -10.73 1.76 -3.57
C ASP A 120 -10.72 3.22 -4.04
N ALA A 121 -11.89 3.83 -4.15
CA ALA A 121 -12.01 5.25 -4.49
C ALA A 121 -11.35 6.15 -3.43
N ALA A 122 -11.47 5.80 -2.15
CA ALA A 122 -10.81 6.51 -1.06
C ALA A 122 -9.28 6.37 -1.12
N GLN A 123 -8.75 5.21 -1.48
CA GLN A 123 -7.32 4.99 -1.71
C GLN A 123 -6.82 5.87 -2.85
N LEU A 124 -7.51 5.86 -3.99
CA LEU A 124 -7.15 6.67 -5.15
C LEU A 124 -7.21 8.17 -4.84
N ALA A 125 -8.27 8.63 -4.20
CA ALA A 125 -8.44 10.03 -3.81
C ALA A 125 -7.31 10.48 -2.87
N THR A 126 -6.94 9.66 -1.90
CA THR A 126 -5.85 9.97 -0.98
C THR A 126 -4.51 10.06 -1.72
N ALA A 127 -4.24 9.13 -2.63
CA ALA A 127 -3.01 9.14 -3.42
C ALA A 127 -2.90 10.41 -4.28
N LEU A 128 -3.99 10.85 -4.89
CA LEU A 128 -4.03 12.09 -5.68
C LEU A 128 -3.89 13.32 -4.80
N ASP A 129 -4.60 13.39 -3.69
CA ASP A 129 -4.60 14.53 -2.78
C ASP A 129 -3.21 14.76 -2.14
N MET A 130 -2.53 13.71 -1.75
CA MET A 130 -1.20 13.80 -1.15
C MET A 130 -0.07 13.99 -2.18
N GLY A 131 -0.35 13.92 -3.47
CA GLY A 131 0.67 13.98 -4.51
C GLY A 131 1.59 12.76 -4.53
N ALA A 132 1.07 11.57 -4.22
CA ALA A 132 1.84 10.34 -4.28
C ALA A 132 2.38 10.10 -5.71
N ALA A 133 3.57 9.55 -5.82
CA ALA A 133 4.18 9.21 -7.11
C ALA A 133 3.48 8.02 -7.79
N ALA A 134 2.86 7.15 -7.00
CA ALA A 134 2.10 6.00 -7.47
C ALA A 134 1.14 5.48 -6.39
N LEU A 135 0.15 4.71 -6.83
CA LEU A 135 -0.64 3.82 -5.99
C LEU A 135 -0.17 2.38 -6.23
N VAL A 136 0.23 1.70 -5.16
CA VAL A 136 0.66 0.30 -5.20
C VAL A 136 -0.51 -0.58 -4.75
N THR A 137 -0.88 -1.53 -5.57
CA THR A 137 -2.04 -2.41 -5.33
C THR A 137 -1.81 -3.81 -5.89
N HIS A 138 -2.67 -4.73 -5.52
CA HIS A 138 -2.79 -6.05 -6.16
C HIS A 138 -4.13 -6.18 -6.90
N ASP A 139 -4.98 -5.15 -6.83
CA ASP A 139 -6.34 -5.16 -7.35
C ASP A 139 -6.38 -4.53 -8.76
N ARG A 140 -6.86 -5.30 -9.75
CA ARG A 140 -7.02 -4.86 -11.14
C ARG A 140 -8.22 -3.93 -11.36
N ASP A 141 -9.05 -3.68 -10.35
CA ASP A 141 -10.16 -2.72 -10.43
C ASP A 141 -9.68 -1.29 -10.72
N PHE A 142 -8.40 -0.98 -10.44
CA PHE A 142 -7.76 0.29 -10.80
C PHE A 142 -7.28 0.40 -12.25
N SER A 143 -7.43 -0.63 -13.08
CA SER A 143 -6.83 -0.68 -14.43
C SER A 143 -7.28 0.42 -15.39
N ALA A 144 -8.48 0.99 -15.19
CA ALA A 144 -9.00 2.09 -16.00
C ALA A 144 -8.51 3.48 -15.54
N VAL A 145 -7.86 3.58 -14.38
CA VAL A 145 -7.41 4.86 -13.82
C VAL A 145 -6.34 5.51 -14.69
N ARG A 146 -6.45 6.81 -14.87
CA ARG A 146 -5.50 7.65 -15.61
C ARG A 146 -5.03 8.81 -14.70
N GLY A 147 -3.86 9.35 -15.00
CA GLY A 147 -3.30 10.50 -14.29
C GLY A 147 -2.51 10.17 -13.02
N LEU A 148 -2.46 8.91 -12.62
CA LEU A 148 -1.62 8.40 -11.54
C LEU A 148 -1.09 7.02 -11.94
N PRO A 149 0.22 6.76 -11.84
CA PRO A 149 0.75 5.41 -12.02
C PRO A 149 0.16 4.43 -11.02
N ILE A 150 -0.35 3.31 -11.53
CA ILE A 150 -0.84 2.19 -10.71
C ILE A 150 0.17 1.06 -10.88
N LEU A 151 0.80 0.65 -9.79
CA LEU A 151 1.84 -0.37 -9.78
C LEU A 151 1.33 -1.64 -9.10
N TYR A 152 1.52 -2.75 -9.77
CA TYR A 152 1.11 -4.08 -9.31
C TYR A 152 2.33 -4.91 -8.92
N GLY A 153 2.15 -5.89 -8.08
CA GLY A 153 3.21 -6.79 -7.63
C GLY A 153 3.46 -7.99 -8.56
N ASP A 154 3.45 -7.77 -9.85
CA ASP A 154 3.61 -8.84 -10.88
C ASP A 154 5.09 -9.03 -11.24
#